data_72e9d1ba513c3d8aefc3345e36f1429b
#
_entry.id   72e9d1ba513c3d8aefc3345e36f1429b
#
_cell.length_a   1.000
_cell.length_b   1.000
_cell.length_c   1.000
_cell.angle_alpha   90.00
_cell.angle_beta   90.00
_cell.angle_gamma   90.00
#
_symmetry.space_group_name_H-M   'P 1'
#
loop_
_entity.id
_entity.type
_entity.pdbx_description
1 polymer ?
#
loop_
_entity_poly.entity_id
_entity_poly.type
_entity_poly.pdbx_seq_one_letter_code
_entity_poly.pdbx_strand_id
1 'polypeptide(L)'
;MQVNTELNVPVVDVPAFTPPFWMRPSLVQTALASFKFRKRGKNLMLDAAESHILDCEDGVRLKGSYSPNPENKALVIFLHGWEGSQESTYVVSCGRHLYNQGASIFRLNYRDHGDSHDLNEGLFYSTLFNEVFDAVKQAAELAKGAPVYIVGFSLGGNFSLRIARSLRDLTIKNLAHIFAISPVVDPWGAAPLVDKTWLYRRYFLKKWSASLKKKQALFPETYNFDHVMSEKRVMSMTSKLIPEYSDYPDMESYFNAYRVDPHDLEYCPVPISLVTARDDGIIPVDDIMTLTLNKNARRIIHDHGGHNGFFQSLTGPTWYDDYISAVMF
;
A
#
# COMPACT_ATOMS: atom_id res chain seq x y z
N MET A 1 -5.06 34.88 18.17
CA MET A 1 -6.05 33.89 18.63
C MET A 1 -5.57 32.54 18.14
N GLN A 2 -4.90 31.76 18.99
CA GLN A 2 -4.53 30.38 18.69
C GLN A 2 -5.79 29.54 18.81
N VAL A 3 -6.28 29.00 17.71
CA VAL A 3 -7.31 27.98 17.73
C VAL A 3 -6.61 26.66 18.09
N ASN A 4 -6.72 26.31 19.36
CA ASN A 4 -6.32 24.99 19.87
C ASN A 4 -7.37 23.98 19.38
N THR A 5 -7.24 23.49 18.17
CA THR A 5 -7.93 22.27 17.74
C THR A 5 -7.11 21.09 18.23
N GLU A 6 -7.40 20.62 19.43
CA GLU A 6 -7.00 19.28 19.89
C GLU A 6 -7.76 18.27 19.02
N LEU A 7 -7.13 17.83 17.92
CA LEU A 7 -7.61 16.65 17.20
C LEU A 7 -7.33 15.44 18.10
N ASN A 8 -8.34 15.03 18.84
CA ASN A 8 -8.30 13.77 19.58
C ASN A 8 -8.32 12.62 18.58
N VAL A 9 -7.16 11.99 18.34
CA VAL A 9 -7.15 10.65 17.74
C VAL A 9 -7.86 9.75 18.75
N PRO A 10 -8.99 9.11 18.38
CA PRO A 10 -9.70 8.27 19.32
C PRO A 10 -8.74 7.21 19.87
N VAL A 11 -8.62 7.14 21.19
CA VAL A 11 -7.97 6.00 21.85
C VAL A 11 -8.93 4.83 21.70
N VAL A 12 -8.71 4.05 20.66
CA VAL A 12 -9.54 2.87 20.38
C VAL A 12 -8.98 1.73 21.23
N ASP A 13 -9.83 1.13 22.02
CA ASP A 13 -9.52 -0.10 22.74
C ASP A 13 -9.64 -1.28 21.76
N VAL A 14 -8.51 -1.64 21.17
CA VAL A 14 -8.43 -2.80 20.27
C VAL A 14 -7.79 -3.94 21.05
N PRO A 15 -8.34 -5.17 20.95
CA PRO A 15 -7.77 -6.33 21.61
C PRO A 15 -6.28 -6.50 21.31
N ALA A 16 -5.51 -6.90 22.32
CA ALA A 16 -4.10 -7.16 22.13
C ALA A 16 -3.88 -8.21 21.02
N PHE A 17 -2.91 -7.96 20.15
CA PHE A 17 -2.53 -8.92 19.10
C PHE A 17 -1.80 -10.12 19.73
N THR A 18 -2.46 -11.27 19.77
CA THR A 18 -1.96 -12.49 20.41
C THR A 18 -2.08 -13.69 19.49
N PRO A 19 -1.22 -13.80 18.45
CA PRO A 19 -1.27 -14.93 17.53
C PRO A 19 -0.90 -16.25 18.24
N PRO A 20 -1.57 -17.37 17.89
CA PRO A 20 -1.17 -18.70 18.36
C PRO A 20 0.30 -18.98 18.05
N PHE A 21 0.99 -19.77 18.88
CA PHE A 21 2.43 -19.97 18.77
C PHE A 21 2.90 -20.44 17.38
N TRP A 22 2.11 -21.30 16.71
CA TRP A 22 2.41 -21.82 15.37
C TRP A 22 2.21 -20.78 14.25
N MET A 23 1.48 -19.70 14.50
CA MET A 23 1.31 -18.56 13.58
C MET A 23 2.32 -17.45 13.82
N ARG A 24 3.07 -17.45 14.91
CA ARG A 24 4.04 -16.39 15.25
C ARG A 24 5.19 -16.23 14.26
N PRO A 25 5.71 -17.32 13.61
CA PRO A 25 6.84 -17.13 12.69
C PRO A 25 6.52 -16.12 11.58
N SER A 26 7.41 -15.15 11.36
CA SER A 26 7.27 -14.07 10.36
C SER A 26 6.91 -14.58 8.97
N LEU A 27 7.58 -15.63 8.49
CA LEU A 27 7.30 -16.24 7.18
C LEU A 27 5.88 -16.79 7.09
N VAL A 28 5.33 -17.34 8.19
CA VAL A 28 3.95 -17.84 8.22
C VAL A 28 2.98 -16.68 8.10
N GLN A 29 3.17 -15.62 8.88
CA GLN A 29 2.35 -14.41 8.84
C GLN A 29 2.37 -13.78 7.44
N THR A 30 3.55 -13.58 6.87
CA THR A 30 3.74 -13.01 5.52
C THR A 30 3.09 -13.89 4.44
N ALA A 31 3.23 -15.22 4.52
CA ALA A 31 2.60 -16.13 3.56
C ALA A 31 1.08 -16.08 3.63
N LEU A 32 0.50 -16.07 4.84
CA LEU A 32 -0.95 -15.99 5.07
C LEU A 32 -1.55 -14.72 4.42
N ALA A 33 -0.84 -13.59 4.42
CA ALA A 33 -1.27 -12.35 3.77
C ALA A 33 -1.56 -12.53 2.27
N SER A 34 -0.87 -13.47 1.62
CA SER A 34 -0.99 -13.75 0.19
C SER A 34 -1.85 -14.98 -0.15
N PHE A 35 -2.30 -15.75 0.84
CA PHE A 35 -3.03 -16.98 0.59
C PHE A 35 -4.44 -16.76 0.05
N LYS A 36 -4.68 -17.25 -1.18
CA LYS A 36 -5.91 -17.03 -1.94
C LYS A 36 -7.18 -17.60 -1.28
N PHE A 37 -7.08 -18.52 -0.32
CA PHE A 37 -8.26 -19.08 0.36
C PHE A 37 -9.07 -17.99 1.08
N ARG A 38 -8.43 -16.91 1.54
CA ARG A 38 -9.08 -15.77 2.21
C ARG A 38 -10.02 -14.96 1.29
N LYS A 39 -9.87 -15.10 -0.02
CA LYS A 39 -10.76 -14.50 -1.02
C LYS A 39 -11.97 -15.37 -1.35
N ARG A 40 -12.01 -16.62 -0.84
CA ARG A 40 -13.09 -17.58 -1.14
C ARG A 40 -14.39 -17.20 -0.43
N GLY A 41 -15.49 -17.74 -0.97
CA GLY A 41 -16.84 -17.50 -0.47
C GLY A 41 -17.51 -16.29 -1.09
N LYS A 42 -18.77 -16.04 -0.72
CA LYS A 42 -19.54 -14.90 -1.17
C LYS A 42 -18.88 -13.59 -0.75
N ASN A 43 -18.79 -12.65 -1.67
CA ASN A 43 -18.14 -11.37 -1.43
C ASN A 43 -18.94 -10.23 -2.09
N LEU A 44 -19.87 -9.67 -1.33
CA LEU A 44 -20.75 -8.60 -1.80
C LEU A 44 -19.98 -7.36 -2.30
N MET A 45 -18.80 -7.10 -1.74
CA MET A 45 -17.92 -6.02 -2.24
C MET A 45 -17.47 -6.29 -3.69
N LEU A 46 -17.08 -7.54 -4.00
CA LEU A 46 -16.67 -7.90 -5.36
C LEU A 46 -17.86 -7.96 -6.31
N ASP A 47 -19.01 -8.42 -5.83
CA ASP A 47 -20.24 -8.49 -6.62
C ASP A 47 -20.75 -7.08 -7.01
N ALA A 48 -20.48 -6.07 -6.17
CA ALA A 48 -20.84 -4.67 -6.41
C ALA A 48 -19.74 -3.86 -7.12
N ALA A 49 -18.62 -4.49 -7.52
CA ALA A 49 -17.46 -3.78 -8.04
C ALA A 49 -17.68 -3.25 -9.46
N GLU A 50 -17.48 -1.97 -9.64
CA GLU A 50 -17.48 -1.25 -10.90
C GLU A 50 -16.04 -0.86 -11.29
N SER A 51 -15.67 -1.05 -12.55
CA SER A 51 -14.34 -0.65 -13.05
C SER A 51 -14.32 0.85 -13.36
N HIS A 52 -13.30 1.53 -12.85
CA HIS A 52 -13.07 2.95 -13.11
C HIS A 52 -11.69 3.16 -13.75
N ILE A 53 -11.65 3.99 -14.78
CA ILE A 53 -10.42 4.58 -15.31
C ILE A 53 -10.34 6.01 -14.77
N LEU A 54 -9.22 6.34 -14.16
CA LEU A 54 -8.92 7.66 -13.62
C LEU A 54 -7.93 8.35 -14.56
N ASP A 55 -8.35 9.44 -15.16
CA ASP A 55 -7.50 10.25 -16.04
C ASP A 55 -6.69 11.21 -15.15
N CYS A 56 -5.42 10.88 -14.94
CA CYS A 56 -4.48 11.65 -14.15
C CYS A 56 -3.74 12.68 -15.02
N GLU A 57 -2.95 13.55 -14.39
CA GLU A 57 -2.12 14.54 -15.09
C GLU A 57 -1.24 13.86 -16.16
N ASP A 58 -0.77 14.65 -17.14
CA ASP A 58 0.09 14.22 -18.26
C ASP A 58 -0.48 13.07 -19.11
N GLY A 59 -1.79 12.91 -19.13
CA GLY A 59 -2.48 11.88 -19.92
C GLY A 59 -2.34 10.47 -19.37
N VAL A 60 -1.84 10.33 -18.15
CA VAL A 60 -1.72 9.04 -17.45
C VAL A 60 -3.10 8.52 -17.07
N ARG A 61 -3.32 7.22 -17.26
CA ARG A 61 -4.58 6.54 -16.88
C ARG A 61 -4.30 5.46 -15.85
N LEU A 62 -4.93 5.56 -14.69
CA LEU A 62 -4.90 4.51 -13.69
C LEU A 62 -6.24 3.80 -13.61
N LYS A 63 -6.21 2.51 -13.26
CA LYS A 63 -7.41 1.69 -13.14
C LYS A 63 -7.71 1.39 -11.68
N GLY A 64 -8.98 1.46 -11.31
CA GLY A 64 -9.44 1.04 -10.00
C GLY A 64 -10.78 0.32 -10.06
N SER A 65 -11.16 -0.30 -8.95
CA SER A 65 -12.49 -0.87 -8.76
C SER A 65 -13.18 -0.18 -7.60
N TYR A 66 -14.32 0.42 -7.87
CA TYR A 66 -15.22 1.00 -6.89
C TYR A 66 -16.34 0.02 -6.54
N SER A 67 -16.55 -0.22 -5.27
CA SER A 67 -17.65 -1.04 -4.75
C SER A 67 -18.52 -0.15 -3.86
N PRO A 68 -19.58 0.45 -4.41
CA PRO A 68 -20.50 1.27 -3.63
C PRO A 68 -21.21 0.42 -2.58
N ASN A 69 -21.32 0.95 -1.36
CA ASN A 69 -22.13 0.36 -0.30
C ASN A 69 -23.42 1.17 -0.13
N PRO A 70 -24.59 0.55 -0.03
CA PRO A 70 -25.86 1.28 0.17
C PRO A 70 -25.88 2.18 1.41
N GLU A 71 -25.20 1.77 2.49
CA GLU A 71 -25.11 2.57 3.73
C GLU A 71 -24.16 3.76 3.59
N ASN A 72 -23.12 3.63 2.75
CA ASN A 72 -22.10 4.65 2.47
C ASN A 72 -21.60 5.42 3.71
N LYS A 73 -21.34 4.70 4.82
CA LYS A 73 -20.87 5.30 6.08
C LYS A 73 -19.50 5.94 5.93
N ALA A 74 -18.69 5.42 5.02
CA ALA A 74 -17.34 5.88 4.72
C ALA A 74 -16.93 5.43 3.32
N LEU A 75 -15.89 6.04 2.76
CA LEU A 75 -15.14 5.50 1.61
C LEU A 75 -13.74 5.10 2.07
N VAL A 76 -13.33 3.86 1.75
CA VAL A 76 -11.97 3.39 1.99
C VAL A 76 -11.25 3.20 0.66
N ILE A 77 -10.11 3.88 0.50
CA ILE A 77 -9.25 3.80 -0.68
C ILE A 77 -8.06 2.91 -0.34
N PHE A 78 -7.89 1.80 -1.05
CA PHE A 78 -6.81 0.85 -0.86
C PHE A 78 -5.66 1.07 -1.84
N LEU A 79 -4.44 1.14 -1.28
CA LEU A 79 -3.16 1.20 -1.99
C LEU A 79 -2.38 -0.08 -1.74
N HIS A 80 -2.17 -0.89 -2.77
CA HIS A 80 -1.51 -2.19 -2.64
C HIS A 80 0.02 -2.08 -2.57
N GLY A 81 0.69 -3.16 -2.16
CA GLY A 81 2.15 -3.27 -2.17
C GLY A 81 2.73 -3.52 -3.57
N TRP A 82 4.06 -3.39 -3.68
CA TRP A 82 4.79 -3.62 -4.93
C TRP A 82 4.48 -5.00 -5.52
N GLU A 83 4.29 -5.07 -6.85
CA GLU A 83 3.87 -6.26 -7.58
C GLU A 83 2.54 -6.89 -7.06
N GLY A 84 1.77 -6.12 -6.31
CA GLY A 84 0.40 -6.42 -5.94
C GLY A 84 -0.62 -5.96 -6.99
N SER A 85 -1.87 -5.84 -6.57
CA SER A 85 -2.95 -5.25 -7.36
C SER A 85 -4.19 -5.02 -6.50
N GLN A 86 -5.22 -4.40 -7.06
CA GLN A 86 -6.56 -4.32 -6.48
C GLN A 86 -7.13 -5.70 -6.09
N GLU A 87 -6.59 -6.80 -6.67
CA GLU A 87 -6.98 -8.17 -6.40
C GLU A 87 -6.07 -8.88 -5.38
N SER A 88 -5.11 -8.19 -4.76
CA SER A 88 -4.27 -8.75 -3.70
C SER A 88 -5.12 -9.25 -2.54
N THR A 89 -4.74 -10.40 -1.97
CA THR A 89 -5.57 -11.09 -0.96
C THR A 89 -5.83 -10.21 0.26
N TYR A 90 -4.82 -9.50 0.75
CA TYR A 90 -4.95 -8.58 1.89
C TYR A 90 -5.87 -7.39 1.58
N VAL A 91 -5.83 -6.85 0.35
CA VAL A 91 -6.73 -5.77 -0.10
C VAL A 91 -8.17 -6.26 -0.15
N VAL A 92 -8.40 -7.41 -0.80
CA VAL A 92 -9.77 -7.97 -0.96
C VAL A 92 -10.35 -8.43 0.38
N SER A 93 -9.52 -9.02 1.26
CA SER A 93 -9.96 -9.49 2.57
C SER A 93 -10.34 -8.35 3.50
N CYS A 94 -9.46 -7.35 3.62
CA CYS A 94 -9.71 -6.16 4.43
C CYS A 94 -10.89 -5.34 3.85
N GLY A 95 -10.91 -5.13 2.54
CA GLY A 95 -12.02 -4.44 1.87
C GLY A 95 -13.37 -5.12 2.10
N ARG A 96 -13.45 -6.46 2.02
CA ARG A 96 -14.66 -7.22 2.34
C ARG A 96 -15.10 -7.01 3.80
N HIS A 97 -14.15 -7.01 4.75
CA HIS A 97 -14.44 -6.80 6.16
C HIS A 97 -15.09 -5.43 6.38
N LEU A 98 -14.49 -4.36 5.85
CA LEU A 98 -14.99 -2.99 6.01
C LEU A 98 -16.28 -2.74 5.19
N TYR A 99 -16.41 -3.35 4.01
CA TYR A 99 -17.63 -3.29 3.22
C TYR A 99 -18.82 -3.87 3.97
N ASN A 100 -18.65 -4.99 4.64
CA ASN A 100 -19.72 -5.63 5.43
C ASN A 100 -20.16 -4.78 6.64
N GLN A 101 -19.41 -3.73 6.99
CA GLN A 101 -19.72 -2.78 8.05
C GLN A 101 -20.29 -1.45 7.54
N GLY A 102 -20.51 -1.35 6.23
CA GLY A 102 -21.15 -0.21 5.60
C GLY A 102 -20.23 0.75 4.85
N ALA A 103 -18.94 0.45 4.72
CA ALA A 103 -18.03 1.27 3.92
C ALA A 103 -18.16 0.98 2.42
N SER A 104 -18.17 2.01 1.59
CA SER A 104 -17.83 1.92 0.17
C SER A 104 -16.32 1.69 0.01
N ILE A 105 -15.89 0.93 -0.99
CA ILE A 105 -14.50 0.53 -1.17
C ILE A 105 -14.00 0.93 -2.55
N PHE A 106 -12.86 1.63 -2.59
CA PHE A 106 -12.11 1.86 -3.82
C PHE A 106 -10.76 1.13 -3.75
N ARG A 107 -10.43 0.31 -4.74
CA ARG A 107 -9.19 -0.45 -4.82
C ARG A 107 -8.41 0.00 -6.05
N LEU A 108 -7.30 0.72 -5.85
CA LEU A 108 -6.48 1.27 -6.93
C LEU A 108 -5.49 0.24 -7.45
N ASN A 109 -5.29 0.17 -8.77
CA ASN A 109 -4.10 -0.38 -9.41
C ASN A 109 -3.17 0.77 -9.79
N TYR A 110 -1.90 0.68 -9.40
CA TYR A 110 -0.86 1.52 -9.99
C TYR A 110 -0.60 1.15 -11.44
N ARG A 111 0.10 2.01 -12.16
CA ARG A 111 0.62 1.73 -13.50
C ARG A 111 1.29 0.35 -13.52
N ASP A 112 1.13 -0.42 -14.58
CA ASP A 112 1.70 -1.76 -14.76
C ASP A 112 1.39 -2.81 -13.68
N HIS A 113 0.32 -2.59 -12.89
CA HIS A 113 -0.12 -3.56 -11.89
C HIS A 113 -1.49 -4.14 -12.24
N GLY A 114 -1.67 -5.42 -11.92
CA GLY A 114 -2.92 -6.12 -12.25
C GLY A 114 -3.10 -6.28 -13.77
N ASP A 115 -4.17 -5.67 -14.28
CA ASP A 115 -4.56 -5.70 -15.70
C ASP A 115 -4.49 -4.31 -16.37
N SER A 116 -3.55 -3.45 -15.94
CA SER A 116 -3.46 -2.06 -16.42
C SER A 116 -2.22 -1.73 -17.26
N HIS A 117 -1.45 -2.74 -17.72
CA HIS A 117 -0.19 -2.53 -18.44
C HIS A 117 -0.35 -1.88 -19.83
N ASP A 118 -1.52 -2.00 -20.43
CA ASP A 118 -1.87 -1.44 -21.74
C ASP A 118 -2.34 0.02 -21.69
N LEU A 119 -2.64 0.52 -20.49
CA LEU A 119 -3.20 1.87 -20.34
C LEU A 119 -2.18 2.98 -20.59
N ASN A 120 -0.91 2.72 -20.32
CA ASN A 120 0.17 3.71 -20.45
C ASN A 120 1.39 3.05 -21.11
N GLU A 121 2.11 3.76 -21.95
CA GLU A 121 3.38 3.27 -22.50
C GLU A 121 4.49 3.28 -21.43
N GLY A 122 4.62 4.37 -20.65
CA GLY A 122 5.64 4.52 -19.63
C GLY A 122 5.56 3.44 -18.54
N LEU A 123 6.73 3.10 -17.94
CA LEU A 123 6.84 2.11 -16.86
C LEU A 123 6.37 2.65 -15.52
N PHE A 124 6.03 1.71 -14.62
CA PHE A 124 5.83 2.00 -13.22
C PHE A 124 7.16 2.21 -12.49
N TYR A 125 7.21 3.26 -11.69
CA TYR A 125 8.26 3.53 -10.71
C TYR A 125 7.63 3.88 -9.35
N SER A 126 8.28 3.49 -8.24
CA SER A 126 7.81 3.85 -6.89
C SER A 126 7.82 5.36 -6.64
N THR A 127 8.49 6.12 -7.51
CA THR A 127 8.56 7.57 -7.46
C THR A 127 7.34 8.29 -8.06
N LEU A 128 6.47 7.60 -8.78
CA LEU A 128 5.30 8.17 -9.48
C LEU A 128 4.20 8.60 -8.51
N PHE A 129 4.53 9.61 -7.68
CA PHE A 129 3.66 10.11 -6.63
C PHE A 129 2.45 10.86 -7.18
N ASN A 130 2.65 11.74 -8.16
CA ASN A 130 1.61 12.65 -8.65
C ASN A 130 0.41 11.90 -9.22
N GLU A 131 0.64 10.88 -10.05
CA GLU A 131 -0.44 10.07 -10.62
C GLU A 131 -1.23 9.31 -9.54
N VAL A 132 -0.54 8.80 -8.49
CA VAL A 132 -1.21 8.10 -7.38
C VAL A 132 -2.00 9.09 -6.52
N PHE A 133 -1.43 10.27 -6.24
CA PHE A 133 -2.12 11.33 -5.49
C PHE A 133 -3.38 11.80 -6.22
N ASP A 134 -3.26 12.03 -7.52
CA ASP A 134 -4.36 12.45 -8.39
C ASP A 134 -5.48 11.39 -8.43
N ALA A 135 -5.11 10.13 -8.60
CA ALA A 135 -6.06 9.02 -8.57
C ALA A 135 -6.79 8.92 -7.23
N VAL A 136 -6.07 9.08 -6.11
CA VAL A 136 -6.67 9.08 -4.76
C VAL A 136 -7.61 10.27 -4.58
N LYS A 137 -7.22 11.45 -5.05
CA LYS A 137 -8.06 12.66 -5.01
C LYS A 137 -9.36 12.48 -5.81
N GLN A 138 -9.27 11.93 -7.02
CA GLN A 138 -10.45 11.63 -7.84
C GLN A 138 -11.34 10.54 -7.19
N ALA A 139 -10.74 9.47 -6.68
CA ALA A 139 -11.47 8.42 -5.96
C ALA A 139 -12.22 8.98 -4.73
N ALA A 140 -11.64 9.94 -4.02
CA ALA A 140 -12.24 10.56 -2.84
C ALA A 140 -13.58 11.29 -3.17
N GLU A 141 -13.77 11.77 -4.41
CA GLU A 141 -15.03 12.38 -4.83
C GLU A 141 -16.19 11.36 -4.84
N LEU A 142 -15.90 10.06 -4.98
CA LEU A 142 -16.90 8.99 -4.91
C LEU A 142 -17.50 8.82 -3.51
N ALA A 143 -16.91 9.43 -2.49
CA ALA A 143 -17.44 9.41 -1.12
C ALA A 143 -18.78 10.16 -0.98
N LYS A 144 -19.09 11.10 -1.89
CA LYS A 144 -20.36 11.87 -1.89
C LYS A 144 -20.62 12.54 -0.53
N GLY A 145 -19.57 13.01 0.14
CA GLY A 145 -19.66 13.69 1.43
C GLY A 145 -19.34 12.82 2.65
N ALA A 146 -19.31 11.50 2.52
CA ALA A 146 -18.86 10.61 3.59
C ALA A 146 -17.36 10.80 3.91
N PRO A 147 -16.89 10.44 5.12
CA PRO A 147 -15.48 10.46 5.44
C PRO A 147 -14.69 9.49 4.57
N VAL A 148 -13.47 9.91 4.19
CA VAL A 148 -12.55 9.15 3.35
C VAL A 148 -11.42 8.62 4.21
N TYR A 149 -11.04 7.36 3.99
CA TYR A 149 -9.92 6.70 4.64
C TYR A 149 -8.98 6.12 3.59
N ILE A 150 -7.67 6.22 3.83
CA ILE A 150 -6.65 5.58 2.99
C ILE A 150 -6.05 4.42 3.77
N VAL A 151 -5.97 3.25 3.16
CA VAL A 151 -5.30 2.06 3.71
C VAL A 151 -4.23 1.61 2.72
N GLY A 152 -2.97 1.83 3.08
CA GLY A 152 -1.82 1.44 2.26
C GLY A 152 -1.01 0.31 2.87
N PHE A 153 -0.61 -0.65 2.03
CA PHE A 153 0.18 -1.82 2.42
C PHE A 153 1.58 -1.76 1.79
N SER A 154 2.64 -1.92 2.58
CA SER A 154 4.02 -1.98 2.07
C SER A 154 4.37 -0.74 1.24
N LEU A 155 4.62 -0.87 -0.08
CA LEU A 155 4.77 0.27 -0.99
C LEU A 155 3.54 1.19 -0.99
N GLY A 156 2.32 0.62 -0.90
CA GLY A 156 1.10 1.42 -0.72
C GLY A 156 1.09 2.20 0.59
N GLY A 157 1.71 1.64 1.63
CA GLY A 157 1.99 2.36 2.87
C GLY A 157 2.96 3.52 2.67
N ASN A 158 4.01 3.35 1.86
CA ASN A 158 4.91 4.44 1.48
C ASN A 158 4.15 5.55 0.74
N PHE A 159 3.34 5.21 -0.27
CA PHE A 159 2.49 6.21 -0.94
C PHE A 159 1.57 6.92 0.05
N SER A 160 0.97 6.18 0.99
CA SER A 160 0.10 6.76 2.02
C SER A 160 0.84 7.77 2.92
N LEU A 161 2.08 7.48 3.32
CA LEU A 161 2.90 8.41 4.10
C LEU A 161 3.33 9.64 3.28
N ARG A 162 3.64 9.45 2.01
CA ARG A 162 3.96 10.57 1.09
C ARG A 162 2.73 11.43 0.81
N ILE A 163 1.54 10.83 0.71
CA ILE A 163 0.27 11.57 0.68
C ILE A 163 0.13 12.39 1.98
N ALA A 164 0.34 11.77 3.15
CA ALA A 164 0.28 12.47 4.43
C ALA A 164 1.22 13.69 4.47
N ARG A 165 2.47 13.54 4.00
CA ARG A 165 3.43 14.63 3.85
C ARG A 165 2.92 15.76 2.96
N SER A 166 2.32 15.41 1.81
CA SER A 166 1.86 16.39 0.83
C SER A 166 0.63 17.19 1.29
N LEU A 167 -0.11 16.70 2.29
CA LEU A 167 -1.29 17.42 2.84
C LEU A 167 -0.94 18.73 3.54
N ARG A 168 0.33 19.07 3.67
CA ARG A 168 0.79 20.41 4.06
C ARG A 168 0.35 21.46 3.03
N ASP A 169 0.42 21.12 1.75
CA ASP A 169 0.19 22.03 0.63
C ASP A 169 -0.98 21.59 -0.27
N LEU A 170 -1.38 20.34 -0.20
CA LEU A 170 -2.43 19.74 -1.02
C LEU A 170 -3.60 19.27 -0.14
N THR A 171 -4.75 19.04 -0.76
CA THR A 171 -5.95 18.60 -0.04
C THR A 171 -6.61 17.42 -0.73
N ILE A 172 -7.13 16.49 0.08
CA ILE A 172 -8.05 15.43 -0.34
C ILE A 172 -9.34 15.64 0.44
N LYS A 173 -10.45 15.75 -0.29
CA LYS A 173 -11.75 16.06 0.29
C LYS A 173 -12.19 14.98 1.29
N ASN A 174 -12.66 15.42 2.46
CA ASN A 174 -13.17 14.56 3.53
C ASN A 174 -12.20 13.49 4.04
N LEU A 175 -10.90 13.63 3.79
CA LEU A 175 -9.92 12.68 4.32
C LEU A 175 -9.89 12.75 5.84
N ALA A 176 -10.26 11.63 6.48
CA ALA A 176 -10.42 11.53 7.92
C ALA A 176 -9.23 10.82 8.60
N HIS A 177 -8.62 9.82 7.95
CA HIS A 177 -7.50 9.06 8.53
C HIS A 177 -6.69 8.33 7.45
N ILE A 178 -5.39 8.12 7.73
CA ILE A 178 -4.47 7.34 6.90
C ILE A 178 -3.94 6.16 7.72
N PHE A 179 -4.10 4.93 7.19
CA PHE A 179 -3.52 3.71 7.76
C PHE A 179 -2.39 3.23 6.87
N ALA A 180 -1.18 3.15 7.40
CA ALA A 180 -0.01 2.61 6.73
C ALA A 180 0.42 1.29 7.40
N ILE A 181 0.21 0.18 6.70
CA ILE A 181 0.48 -1.17 7.20
C ILE A 181 1.80 -1.66 6.63
N SER A 182 2.77 -2.00 7.49
CA SER A 182 4.13 -2.40 7.11
C SER A 182 4.74 -1.48 6.03
N PRO A 183 4.68 -0.12 6.19
CA PRO A 183 5.07 0.80 5.13
C PRO A 183 6.58 0.77 4.86
N VAL A 184 6.98 0.84 3.60
CA VAL A 184 8.37 1.11 3.22
C VAL A 184 8.70 2.55 3.59
N VAL A 185 9.65 2.77 4.51
CA VAL A 185 10.14 4.10 4.89
C VAL A 185 11.46 4.38 4.17
N ASP A 186 12.43 3.50 4.34
CA ASP A 186 13.71 3.57 3.65
C ASP A 186 13.88 2.41 2.67
N PRO A 187 13.86 2.69 1.34
CA PRO A 187 14.09 1.66 0.33
C PRO A 187 15.47 0.99 0.42
N TRP A 188 16.50 1.72 0.89
CA TRP A 188 17.83 1.16 1.13
C TRP A 188 17.86 0.13 2.25
N GLY A 189 17.05 0.31 3.29
CA GLY A 189 16.88 -0.67 4.36
C GLY A 189 16.10 -1.90 3.89
N ALA A 190 15.01 -1.67 3.13
CA ALA A 190 14.05 -2.70 2.76
C ALA A 190 14.48 -3.57 1.55
N ALA A 191 14.94 -2.97 0.45
CA ALA A 191 15.17 -3.71 -0.80
C ALA A 191 16.23 -4.83 -0.69
N PRO A 192 17.37 -4.66 0.03
CA PRO A 192 18.32 -5.76 0.24
C PRO A 192 17.75 -6.94 1.03
N LEU A 193 16.78 -6.71 1.93
CA LEU A 193 16.16 -7.78 2.72
C LEU A 193 15.30 -8.70 1.87
N VAL A 194 14.69 -8.18 0.81
CA VAL A 194 14.00 -9.02 -0.20
C VAL A 194 14.95 -10.04 -0.80
N ASP A 195 16.18 -9.64 -1.12
CA ASP A 195 17.20 -10.53 -1.69
C ASP A 195 17.84 -11.47 -0.66
N LYS A 196 17.80 -11.14 0.62
CA LYS A 196 18.37 -11.96 1.70
C LYS A 196 17.62 -13.27 1.87
N THR A 197 16.29 -13.24 1.80
CA THR A 197 15.44 -14.42 1.99
C THR A 197 15.08 -15.03 0.64
N TRP A 198 15.50 -16.29 0.40
CA TRP A 198 15.27 -16.98 -0.88
C TRP A 198 13.81 -16.99 -1.34
N LEU A 199 12.86 -17.18 -0.40
CA LEU A 199 11.42 -17.17 -0.70
C LEU A 199 10.94 -15.82 -1.20
N TYR A 200 11.32 -14.72 -0.54
CA TYR A 200 10.95 -13.36 -0.96
C TYR A 200 11.59 -13.04 -2.30
N ARG A 201 12.90 -13.27 -2.45
CA ARG A 201 13.60 -13.05 -3.71
C ARG A 201 12.94 -13.77 -4.87
N ARG A 202 12.67 -15.09 -4.73
CA ARG A 202 12.02 -15.89 -5.77
C ARG A 202 10.63 -15.37 -6.11
N TYR A 203 9.86 -14.99 -5.10
CA TYR A 203 8.51 -14.45 -5.27
C TYR A 203 8.53 -13.15 -6.07
N PHE A 204 9.32 -12.18 -5.66
CA PHE A 204 9.38 -10.87 -6.30
C PHE A 204 10.02 -10.93 -7.69
N LEU A 205 11.10 -11.66 -7.88
CA LEU A 205 11.70 -11.86 -9.21
C LEU A 205 10.69 -12.46 -10.20
N LYS A 206 9.93 -13.47 -9.77
CA LYS A 206 8.91 -14.10 -10.61
C LYS A 206 7.82 -13.11 -11.00
N LYS A 207 7.34 -12.33 -10.04
CA LYS A 207 6.26 -11.36 -10.25
C LYS A 207 6.71 -10.23 -11.16
N TRP A 208 7.83 -9.61 -10.82
CA TRP A 208 8.37 -8.49 -11.56
C TRP A 208 8.77 -8.86 -12.99
N SER A 209 9.46 -10.01 -13.16
CA SER A 209 9.74 -10.49 -14.51
C SER A 209 8.48 -10.78 -15.33
N ALA A 210 7.39 -11.24 -14.71
CA ALA A 210 6.13 -11.43 -15.41
C ALA A 210 5.49 -10.10 -15.84
N SER A 211 5.58 -9.08 -15.00
CA SER A 211 5.13 -7.72 -15.30
C SER A 211 5.93 -7.10 -16.44
N LEU A 212 7.27 -7.15 -16.37
CA LEU A 212 8.16 -6.65 -17.43
C LEU A 212 7.94 -7.37 -18.78
N LYS A 213 7.76 -8.71 -18.76
CA LYS A 213 7.44 -9.46 -19.97
C LYS A 213 6.14 -9.02 -20.62
N LYS A 214 5.11 -8.78 -19.79
CA LYS A 214 3.82 -8.29 -20.27
C LYS A 214 3.97 -6.90 -20.89
N LYS A 215 4.73 -6.02 -20.25
CA LYS A 215 5.00 -4.68 -20.74
C LYS A 215 5.76 -4.71 -22.08
N GLN A 216 6.84 -5.48 -22.17
CA GLN A 216 7.62 -5.67 -23.40
C GLN A 216 6.77 -6.22 -24.55
N ALA A 217 5.85 -7.15 -24.26
CA ALA A 217 4.96 -7.70 -25.28
C ALA A 217 3.93 -6.69 -25.81
N LEU A 218 3.51 -5.73 -24.98
CA LEU A 218 2.58 -4.66 -25.37
C LEU A 218 3.28 -3.52 -26.13
N PHE A 219 4.55 -3.25 -25.82
CA PHE A 219 5.33 -2.15 -26.38
C PHE A 219 6.72 -2.63 -26.84
N PRO A 220 6.78 -3.55 -27.83
CA PRO A 220 8.04 -4.19 -28.23
C PRO A 220 9.04 -3.25 -28.92
N GLU A 221 8.56 -2.14 -29.49
CA GLU A 221 9.44 -1.13 -30.12
C GLU A 221 10.13 -0.24 -29.06
N THR A 222 9.56 -0.15 -27.86
CA THR A 222 10.05 0.72 -26.77
C THR A 222 10.90 -0.07 -25.77
N TYR A 223 10.57 -1.34 -25.50
CA TYR A 223 11.15 -2.09 -24.38
C TYR A 223 11.77 -3.42 -24.78
N ASN A 224 13.00 -3.65 -24.30
CA ASN A 224 13.66 -4.96 -24.30
C ASN A 224 14.28 -5.23 -22.92
N PHE A 225 13.59 -5.98 -22.09
CA PHE A 225 14.01 -6.28 -20.72
C PHE A 225 14.75 -7.62 -20.56
N ASP A 226 15.12 -8.32 -21.64
CA ASP A 226 15.68 -9.67 -21.56
C ASP A 226 16.97 -9.69 -20.71
N HIS A 227 17.84 -8.70 -20.87
CA HIS A 227 19.07 -8.57 -20.11
C HIS A 227 18.81 -8.18 -18.62
N VAL A 228 17.77 -7.39 -18.33
CA VAL A 228 17.32 -7.06 -16.96
C VAL A 228 16.78 -8.32 -16.28
N MET A 229 15.90 -9.07 -16.97
CA MET A 229 15.28 -10.28 -16.44
C MET A 229 16.24 -11.46 -16.29
N SER A 230 17.43 -11.40 -16.89
CA SER A 230 18.50 -12.40 -16.69
C SER A 230 19.09 -12.36 -15.28
N GLU A 231 18.91 -11.26 -14.56
CA GLU A 231 19.39 -11.05 -13.20
C GLU A 231 18.72 -11.98 -12.18
N LYS A 232 19.46 -12.35 -11.13
CA LYS A 232 19.02 -13.30 -10.10
C LYS A 232 18.73 -12.66 -8.75
N ARG A 233 18.81 -11.33 -8.68
CA ARG A 233 18.53 -10.51 -7.50
C ARG A 233 17.69 -9.29 -7.88
N VAL A 234 16.79 -8.90 -6.97
CA VAL A 234 15.96 -7.70 -7.15
C VAL A 234 16.83 -6.45 -7.25
N MET A 235 17.84 -6.33 -6.38
CA MET A 235 18.78 -5.22 -6.42
C MET A 235 19.53 -5.13 -7.76
N SER A 236 19.97 -6.26 -8.33
CA SER A 236 20.65 -6.28 -9.63
C SER A 236 19.73 -5.94 -10.79
N MET A 237 18.46 -6.38 -10.73
CA MET A 237 17.46 -5.97 -11.72
C MET A 237 17.21 -4.45 -11.63
N THR A 238 17.07 -3.91 -10.42
CA THR A 238 16.86 -2.48 -10.20
C THR A 238 18.03 -1.65 -10.73
N SER A 239 19.28 -2.06 -10.42
CA SER A 239 20.48 -1.34 -10.85
C SER A 239 20.66 -1.28 -12.38
N LYS A 240 20.10 -2.25 -13.12
CA LYS A 240 20.09 -2.23 -14.60
C LYS A 240 18.90 -1.45 -15.14
N LEU A 241 17.70 -1.71 -14.61
CA LEU A 241 16.47 -1.12 -15.16
C LEU A 241 16.42 0.39 -14.96
N ILE A 242 16.81 0.88 -13.80
CA ILE A 242 16.64 2.30 -13.46
C ILE A 242 17.43 3.23 -14.39
N PRO A 243 18.76 3.08 -14.57
CA PRO A 243 19.51 4.00 -15.44
C PRO A 243 19.13 3.92 -16.92
N GLU A 244 18.59 2.78 -17.36
CA GLU A 244 18.29 2.55 -18.77
C GLU A 244 16.89 3.02 -19.17
N TYR A 245 15.91 2.90 -18.27
CA TYR A 245 14.50 3.12 -18.60
C TYR A 245 13.83 4.23 -17.77
N SER A 246 14.58 4.94 -16.92
CA SER A 246 14.02 6.06 -16.13
C SER A 246 14.91 7.29 -16.23
N ASP A 247 14.42 8.42 -15.69
CA ASP A 247 15.18 9.68 -15.61
C ASP A 247 16.21 9.67 -14.44
N TYR A 248 16.30 8.59 -13.67
CA TYR A 248 17.23 8.47 -12.55
C TYR A 248 18.58 7.90 -13.03
N PRO A 249 19.71 8.59 -12.80
CA PRO A 249 21.02 8.16 -13.27
C PRO A 249 21.50 6.86 -12.60
N ASP A 250 20.99 6.56 -11.40
CA ASP A 250 21.37 5.41 -10.60
C ASP A 250 20.27 5.00 -9.59
N MET A 251 20.52 3.87 -8.95
CA MET A 251 19.61 3.32 -7.95
C MET A 251 19.56 4.17 -6.67
N GLU A 252 20.63 4.91 -6.35
CA GLU A 252 20.70 5.76 -5.15
C GLU A 252 19.73 6.95 -5.28
N SER A 253 19.83 7.68 -6.37
CA SER A 253 18.92 8.78 -6.67
C SER A 253 17.48 8.32 -6.76
N TYR A 254 17.23 7.15 -7.35
CA TYR A 254 15.89 6.54 -7.41
C TYR A 254 15.33 6.23 -6.01
N PHE A 255 16.08 5.54 -5.16
CA PHE A 255 15.61 5.16 -3.82
C PHE A 255 15.39 6.39 -2.92
N ASN A 256 16.28 7.38 -3.00
CA ASN A 256 16.12 8.63 -2.27
C ASN A 256 14.88 9.42 -2.69
N ALA A 257 14.44 9.31 -3.95
CA ALA A 257 13.29 10.05 -4.47
C ALA A 257 11.93 9.61 -3.87
N TYR A 258 11.83 8.39 -3.31
CA TYR A 258 10.59 7.95 -2.65
C TYR A 258 10.78 7.53 -1.18
N ARG A 259 11.93 7.81 -0.60
CA ARG A 259 12.16 7.68 0.83
C ARG A 259 11.23 8.62 1.61
N VAL A 260 10.82 8.19 2.78
CA VAL A 260 10.11 9.02 3.75
C VAL A 260 11.13 9.50 4.79
N ASP A 261 11.36 10.80 4.83
CA ASP A 261 12.34 11.38 5.72
C ASP A 261 11.84 11.48 7.17
N PRO A 262 12.74 11.51 8.17
CA PRO A 262 12.37 11.50 9.58
C PRO A 262 11.34 12.56 9.99
N HIS A 263 11.35 13.73 9.37
CA HIS A 263 10.50 14.89 9.73
C HIS A 263 9.26 15.06 8.83
N ASP A 264 9.06 14.17 7.86
CA ASP A 264 7.97 14.29 6.87
C ASP A 264 6.56 14.29 7.49
N LEU A 265 6.39 13.63 8.63
CA LEU A 265 5.08 13.44 9.27
C LEU A 265 4.81 14.38 10.45
N GLU A 266 5.73 15.30 10.77
CA GLU A 266 5.57 16.23 11.89
C GLU A 266 4.37 17.16 11.76
N TYR A 267 3.97 17.47 10.52
CA TYR A 267 2.96 18.50 10.24
C TYR A 267 1.74 17.97 9.48
N CYS A 268 1.52 16.65 9.49
CA CYS A 268 0.35 16.10 8.83
C CYS A 268 -0.94 16.55 9.53
N PRO A 269 -1.90 17.17 8.80
CA PRO A 269 -3.12 17.69 9.38
C PRO A 269 -4.15 16.60 9.72
N VAL A 270 -4.03 15.40 9.14
CA VAL A 270 -4.94 14.28 9.39
C VAL A 270 -4.29 13.23 10.28
N PRO A 271 -5.10 12.46 11.03
CA PRO A 271 -4.61 11.33 11.81
C PRO A 271 -3.93 10.26 10.95
N ILE A 272 -2.84 9.67 11.49
CA ILE A 272 -2.10 8.59 10.84
C ILE A 272 -1.92 7.44 11.83
N SER A 273 -2.16 6.21 11.38
CA SER A 273 -1.79 4.99 12.09
C SER A 273 -0.75 4.20 11.30
N LEU A 274 0.47 4.10 11.86
CA LEU A 274 1.53 3.26 11.34
C LEU A 274 1.51 1.93 12.09
N VAL A 275 1.22 0.83 11.39
CA VAL A 275 1.19 -0.52 11.96
C VAL A 275 2.34 -1.34 11.37
N THR A 276 3.21 -1.87 12.24
CA THR A 276 4.37 -2.69 11.83
C THR A 276 4.64 -3.81 12.82
N ALA A 277 5.48 -4.75 12.43
CA ALA A 277 5.92 -5.84 13.29
C ALA A 277 7.45 -5.84 13.43
N ARG A 278 7.96 -6.16 14.62
CA ARG A 278 9.41 -6.29 14.88
C ARG A 278 10.05 -7.41 14.07
N ASP A 279 9.26 -8.43 13.76
CA ASP A 279 9.69 -9.61 13.00
C ASP A 279 9.43 -9.49 11.49
N ASP A 280 9.08 -8.29 10.98
CA ASP A 280 8.93 -8.09 9.54
C ASP A 280 10.25 -8.37 8.82
N GLY A 281 10.27 -9.38 7.95
CA GLY A 281 11.46 -9.81 7.22
C GLY A 281 11.79 -8.98 5.99
N ILE A 282 11.00 -7.94 5.69
CA ILE A 282 11.14 -7.06 4.52
C ILE A 282 11.37 -5.62 4.95
N ILE A 283 10.60 -5.14 5.94
CA ILE A 283 10.70 -3.75 6.41
C ILE A 283 11.35 -3.71 7.79
N PRO A 284 12.55 -3.12 7.93
CA PRO A 284 13.16 -2.94 9.24
C PRO A 284 12.29 -2.06 10.14
N VAL A 285 12.01 -2.54 11.36
CA VAL A 285 11.26 -1.72 12.33
C VAL A 285 12.03 -0.46 12.71
N ASP A 286 13.36 -0.49 12.65
CA ASP A 286 14.21 0.65 12.96
C ASP A 286 13.96 1.82 12.02
N ASP A 287 13.66 1.58 10.74
CA ASP A 287 13.30 2.64 9.80
C ASP A 287 12.02 3.37 10.25
N ILE A 288 11.05 2.62 10.76
CA ILE A 288 9.80 3.20 11.31
C ILE A 288 10.08 4.00 12.58
N MET A 289 11.08 3.59 13.39
CA MET A 289 11.44 4.28 14.63
C MET A 289 12.13 5.62 14.40
N THR A 290 12.73 5.84 13.23
CA THR A 290 13.36 7.12 12.88
C THR A 290 12.36 8.25 12.65
N LEU A 291 11.09 7.93 12.31
CA LEU A 291 10.09 8.93 11.98
C LEU A 291 9.67 9.74 13.20
N THR A 292 9.72 11.05 13.10
CA THR A 292 9.13 11.98 14.07
C THR A 292 7.64 12.13 13.75
N LEU A 293 6.80 11.80 14.71
CA LEU A 293 5.35 11.83 14.55
C LEU A 293 4.76 13.04 15.28
N ASN A 294 3.76 13.65 14.70
CA ASN A 294 2.96 14.66 15.42
C ASN A 294 1.99 14.00 16.41
N LYS A 295 1.29 14.83 17.20
CA LYS A 295 0.33 14.35 18.23
C LYS A 295 -0.86 13.56 17.68
N ASN A 296 -1.14 13.67 16.37
CA ASN A 296 -2.24 12.98 15.70
C ASN A 296 -1.77 11.66 15.07
N ALA A 297 -0.48 11.33 15.10
CA ALA A 297 0.05 10.12 14.52
C ALA A 297 0.35 9.07 15.61
N ARG A 298 -0.05 7.83 15.34
CA ARG A 298 0.18 6.69 16.22
C ARG A 298 1.07 5.66 15.54
N ARG A 299 2.14 5.24 16.24
CA ARG A 299 2.98 4.11 15.87
C ARG A 299 2.54 2.90 16.68
N ILE A 300 2.16 1.82 16.01
CA ILE A 300 1.72 0.56 16.60
C ILE A 300 2.68 -0.53 16.15
N ILE A 301 3.45 -1.07 17.09
CA ILE A 301 4.48 -2.05 16.83
C ILE A 301 4.14 -3.33 17.58
N HIS A 302 3.93 -4.41 16.84
CA HIS A 302 3.73 -5.75 17.40
C HIS A 302 5.03 -6.55 17.36
N ASP A 303 5.22 -7.48 18.30
CA ASP A 303 6.39 -8.35 18.30
C ASP A 303 6.35 -9.38 17.15
N HIS A 304 5.15 -9.77 16.76
CA HIS A 304 4.88 -10.68 15.66
C HIS A 304 3.98 -9.99 14.64
N GLY A 305 3.89 -10.55 13.43
CA GLY A 305 3.04 -10.00 12.38
C GLY A 305 3.60 -10.22 10.98
N GLY A 306 4.90 -10.40 10.86
CA GLY A 306 5.58 -10.51 9.58
C GLY A 306 5.26 -9.32 8.68
N HIS A 307 5.35 -9.52 7.37
CA HIS A 307 5.05 -8.48 6.39
C HIS A 307 3.56 -8.53 5.99
N ASN A 308 2.77 -7.56 6.40
CA ASN A 308 1.32 -7.45 6.13
C ASN A 308 0.45 -8.60 6.67
N GLY A 309 0.93 -9.39 7.62
CA GLY A 309 0.19 -10.54 8.15
C GLY A 309 -0.83 -10.16 9.23
N PHE A 310 -0.37 -10.08 10.47
CA PHE A 310 -1.17 -9.74 11.66
C PHE A 310 -2.37 -10.67 11.88
N PHE A 311 -2.20 -11.96 11.58
CA PHE A 311 -3.23 -12.98 11.73
C PHE A 311 -3.29 -13.56 13.14
N GLN A 312 -4.48 -13.62 13.72
CA GLN A 312 -4.78 -14.29 14.98
C GLN A 312 -5.50 -15.64 14.75
N SER A 313 -6.07 -15.82 13.57
CA SER A 313 -6.73 -17.05 13.14
C SER A 313 -6.63 -17.23 11.62
N LEU A 314 -6.89 -18.44 11.11
CA LEU A 314 -6.86 -18.69 9.66
C LEU A 314 -8.05 -18.07 8.92
N THR A 315 -9.20 -17.96 9.55
CA THR A 315 -10.48 -17.61 8.90
C THR A 315 -11.06 -16.28 9.36
N GLY A 316 -10.62 -15.75 10.50
CA GLY A 316 -11.08 -14.48 11.05
C GLY A 316 -10.43 -13.27 10.38
N PRO A 317 -10.83 -12.05 10.79
CA PRO A 317 -10.16 -10.82 10.40
C PRO A 317 -8.70 -10.84 10.88
N THR A 318 -7.87 -10.00 10.26
CA THR A 318 -6.55 -9.66 10.80
C THR A 318 -6.72 -8.67 11.94
N TRP A 319 -5.68 -8.51 12.76
CA TRP A 319 -5.70 -7.51 13.82
C TRP A 319 -5.94 -6.10 13.25
N TYR A 320 -5.31 -5.76 12.12
CA TYR A 320 -5.52 -4.44 11.52
C TYR A 320 -6.91 -4.26 10.89
N ASP A 321 -7.59 -5.33 10.45
CA ASP A 321 -8.98 -5.22 9.99
C ASP A 321 -9.88 -4.73 11.12
N ASP A 322 -9.75 -5.32 12.32
CA ASP A 322 -10.49 -4.92 13.52
C ASP A 322 -10.07 -3.53 14.01
N TYR A 323 -8.76 -3.20 13.97
CA TYR A 323 -8.25 -1.89 14.35
C TYR A 323 -8.79 -0.78 13.44
N ILE A 324 -8.70 -0.96 12.12
CA ILE A 324 -9.21 0.02 11.14
C ILE A 324 -10.71 0.23 11.37
N SER A 325 -11.44 -0.87 11.52
CA SER A 325 -12.88 -0.83 11.79
C SER A 325 -13.22 -0.02 13.04
N ALA A 326 -12.52 -0.28 14.14
CA ALA A 326 -12.75 0.40 15.41
C ALA A 326 -12.39 1.90 15.38
N VAL A 327 -11.46 2.32 14.50
CA VAL A 327 -11.13 3.74 14.29
C VAL A 327 -12.17 4.43 13.41
N MET A 328 -12.83 3.68 12.50
CA MET A 328 -13.75 4.24 11.52
C MET A 328 -15.18 4.37 12.04
N PHE A 329 -15.60 3.42 12.89
CA PHE A 329 -16.98 3.24 13.33
C PHE A 329 -17.12 3.27 14.85
#